data_f4ed0a48fd8cabac498646372ca6e0e4
#
_entry.id   f4ed0a48fd8cabac498646372ca6e0e4
#
_cell.length_a   1.000
_cell.length_b   1.000
_cell.length_c   1.000
_cell.angle_alpha   90.00
_cell.angle_beta   90.00
_cell.angle_gamma   90.00
#
_symmetry.space_group_name_H-M   'P 1'
#
loop_
_entity.id
_entity.type
_entity.pdbx_description
1 polymer ?
#
loop_
_entity_poly.entity_id
_entity_poly.type
_entity_poly.pdbx_seq_one_letter_code
_entity_poly.pdbx_strand_id
1 'polypeptide(L)'
;YFYDKFSYLILMNKKKFTYKKSGVNISAADNFIKFISLLSSKKKGKKKFSNIGGFGSITNIPKNIRNPKIVACTDGVGTKIEIANLLKKFNTIGIDLVAMSVNDLIVQGAKPLLFLDYISINKIKIKKLKSIIKGIIRGCNESNCELVGGETAEMPGTYEKDKFDIAGFAVGVVSKNKILNKNKIKKNDLVLAIPSSGLHSNGYSLVRYVINHKKINIKKSKFLKSELLKPTKIYVNEILKLIDKNLISGCANITGGGISDNLKRVIPNNLFANIDLSKIKTKKIFRWLKKNGISNNEMLRTFNCGVGFCLIINPKNLKKITNYFSNDYKPYVIGKILSGKNKVKLNGSINWF
;
A
#
# COMPACT_ATOMS: atom_id res chain seq x y z
N TYR A 1 64.70 5.36 31.51
CA TYR A 1 64.26 4.13 30.76
C TYR A 1 62.88 3.61 31.18
N PHE A 2 62.22 4.13 32.21
CA PHE A 2 60.88 3.68 32.65
C PHE A 2 59.73 4.58 32.13
N TYR A 3 60.03 5.80 31.71
CA TYR A 3 59.01 6.76 31.27
C TYR A 3 58.55 6.54 29.79
N ASP A 4 59.36 5.91 28.97
CA ASP A 4 59.09 5.75 27.52
C ASP A 4 58.11 4.60 27.22
N LYS A 5 58.09 3.57 28.05
CA LYS A 5 57.16 2.42 27.86
C LYS A 5 55.70 2.74 28.22
N PHE A 6 55.47 3.64 29.17
CA PHE A 6 54.11 4.04 29.57
C PHE A 6 53.48 4.99 28.53
N SER A 7 54.28 5.89 27.91
CA SER A 7 53.83 6.76 26.85
C SER A 7 53.48 5.97 25.57
N TYR A 8 54.23 4.94 25.25
CA TYR A 8 53.94 4.03 24.11
C TYR A 8 52.70 3.17 24.32
N LEU A 9 52.42 2.69 25.53
CA LEU A 9 51.19 1.95 25.84
C LEU A 9 49.93 2.81 25.86
N ILE A 10 50.04 4.10 26.21
CA ILE A 10 48.94 5.07 26.17
C ILE A 10 48.62 5.46 24.71
N LEU A 11 49.61 5.50 23.80
CA LEU A 11 49.43 5.77 22.40
C LEU A 11 48.82 4.58 21.63
N MET A 12 49.01 3.34 22.03
CA MET A 12 48.50 2.15 21.36
C MET A 12 47.01 1.85 21.60
N ASN A 13 46.33 2.51 22.55
CA ASN A 13 44.98 2.16 22.93
C ASN A 13 43.98 3.30 22.87
N LYS A 14 44.19 4.34 22.02
CA LYS A 14 43.13 5.25 21.66
C LYS A 14 42.14 4.51 20.74
N LYS A 15 41.16 3.84 21.34
CA LYS A 15 39.99 3.32 20.60
C LYS A 15 39.44 4.47 19.75
N LYS A 16 39.73 4.50 18.45
CA LYS A 16 39.15 5.50 17.55
C LYS A 16 37.64 5.28 17.50
N PHE A 17 36.88 6.20 18.08
CA PHE A 17 35.44 6.25 17.93
C PHE A 17 35.13 6.69 16.52
N THR A 18 34.32 5.92 15.81
CA THR A 18 33.89 6.25 14.44
C THR A 18 32.40 5.93 14.28
N TYR A 19 31.71 6.66 13.42
CA TYR A 19 30.30 6.43 13.14
C TYR A 19 30.03 5.01 12.64
N LYS A 20 30.97 4.44 11.88
CA LYS A 20 30.94 3.03 11.46
C LYS A 20 31.00 2.04 12.63
N LYS A 21 31.81 2.35 13.68
CA LYS A 21 31.88 1.51 14.89
C LYS A 21 30.62 1.63 15.76
N SER A 22 29.89 2.76 15.70
CA SER A 22 28.60 2.93 16.35
C SER A 22 27.45 2.26 15.59
N GLY A 23 27.73 1.64 14.44
CA GLY A 23 26.75 0.84 13.69
C GLY A 23 26.21 1.49 12.41
N VAL A 24 26.58 2.75 12.09
CA VAL A 24 26.11 3.50 10.92
C VAL A 24 27.16 3.53 9.82
N ASN A 25 26.80 3.07 8.61
CA ASN A 25 27.70 2.95 7.48
C ASN A 25 27.37 3.93 6.34
N ILE A 26 27.90 5.16 6.42
CA ILE A 26 27.69 6.22 5.41
C ILE A 26 28.00 5.74 3.98
N SER A 27 29.15 5.08 3.76
CA SER A 27 29.51 4.62 2.43
C SER A 27 28.51 3.62 1.82
N ALA A 28 27.84 2.81 2.67
CA ALA A 28 26.78 1.92 2.21
C ALA A 28 25.53 2.71 1.80
N ALA A 29 25.19 3.78 2.53
CA ALA A 29 24.09 4.69 2.20
C ALA A 29 24.38 5.40 0.87
N ASP A 30 25.57 5.97 0.67
CA ASP A 30 25.97 6.66 -0.56
C ASP A 30 25.90 5.72 -1.78
N ASN A 31 26.38 4.49 -1.65
CA ASN A 31 26.27 3.48 -2.71
C ASN A 31 24.83 3.12 -3.05
N PHE A 32 23.93 3.15 -2.06
CA PHE A 32 22.52 2.93 -2.27
C PHE A 32 21.85 4.09 -3.00
N ILE A 33 22.16 5.33 -2.63
CA ILE A 33 21.68 6.57 -3.32
C ILE A 33 22.13 6.56 -4.79
N LYS A 34 23.42 6.26 -5.07
CA LYS A 34 23.93 6.12 -6.44
C LYS A 34 23.15 5.07 -7.24
N PHE A 35 22.79 3.95 -6.61
CA PHE A 35 22.00 2.92 -7.27
C PHE A 35 20.59 3.42 -7.64
N ILE A 36 19.92 4.17 -6.76
CA ILE A 36 18.59 4.74 -7.03
C ILE A 36 18.68 5.71 -8.21
N SER A 37 19.67 6.62 -8.20
CA SER A 37 19.91 7.58 -9.28
C SER A 37 20.14 6.90 -10.63
N LEU A 38 20.90 5.81 -10.68
CA LEU A 38 21.12 5.03 -11.90
C LEU A 38 19.84 4.34 -12.42
N LEU A 39 18.95 3.89 -11.55
CA LEU A 39 17.65 3.32 -11.96
C LEU A 39 16.73 4.38 -12.55
N SER A 40 16.80 5.61 -12.04
CA SER A 40 16.00 6.73 -12.53
C SER A 40 16.47 7.21 -13.91
N SER A 41 17.78 7.19 -14.19
CA SER A 41 18.36 7.67 -15.45
C SER A 41 18.10 6.77 -16.66
N LYS A 42 17.76 5.49 -16.46
CA LYS A 42 17.53 4.50 -17.53
C LYS A 42 16.21 4.64 -18.29
N LYS A 43 15.31 5.53 -17.90
CA LYS A 43 14.06 5.77 -18.65
C LYS A 43 14.27 6.77 -19.77
N LYS A 44 14.40 6.27 -21.02
CA LYS A 44 14.32 7.10 -22.24
C LYS A 44 12.95 7.79 -22.29
N GLY A 45 12.93 9.13 -22.38
CA GLY A 45 11.75 9.92 -22.78
C GLY A 45 10.79 10.38 -21.68
N LYS A 46 10.98 10.09 -20.39
CA LYS A 46 10.25 10.71 -19.28
C LYS A 46 11.20 11.47 -18.37
N LYS A 47 10.74 12.62 -17.84
CA LYS A 47 11.52 13.52 -16.98
C LYS A 47 12.41 12.74 -16.01
N LYS A 48 13.69 13.05 -15.99
CA LYS A 48 14.63 12.55 -14.98
C LYS A 48 14.02 12.80 -13.60
N PHE A 49 14.11 11.82 -12.69
CA PHE A 49 13.86 12.07 -11.27
C PHE A 49 14.84 13.18 -10.85
N SER A 50 14.35 14.39 -10.80
CA SER A 50 15.16 15.55 -10.44
C SER A 50 15.34 15.56 -8.94
N ASN A 51 16.58 15.57 -8.47
CA ASN A 51 17.00 15.78 -7.08
C ASN A 51 16.96 14.58 -6.11
N ILE A 52 17.06 13.33 -6.54
CA ILE A 52 17.41 12.26 -5.59
C ILE A 52 18.78 12.57 -4.97
N GLY A 53 18.80 12.76 -3.64
CA GLY A 53 20.00 13.19 -2.88
C GLY A 53 20.08 14.69 -2.58
N GLY A 54 19.12 15.51 -3.04
CA GLY A 54 18.96 16.91 -2.62
C GLY A 54 18.09 17.05 -1.37
N PHE A 55 17.99 18.28 -0.81
CA PHE A 55 17.19 18.56 0.38
C PHE A 55 15.69 18.44 0.15
N GLY A 56 15.21 18.60 -1.08
CA GLY A 56 13.79 18.50 -1.42
C GLY A 56 13.56 18.38 -2.91
N SER A 57 12.37 17.97 -3.29
CA SER A 57 11.98 17.80 -4.69
C SER A 57 11.03 18.89 -5.15
N ILE A 58 11.27 19.43 -6.34
CA ILE A 58 10.42 20.44 -6.98
C ILE A 58 9.61 19.74 -8.07
N THR A 59 8.29 19.84 -7.99
CA THR A 59 7.38 19.23 -8.96
C THR A 59 6.36 20.26 -9.46
N ASN A 60 6.14 20.30 -10.75
CA ASN A 60 5.13 21.16 -11.35
C ASN A 60 3.72 20.61 -11.16
N ILE A 61 2.79 21.50 -10.83
CA ILE A 61 1.35 21.17 -10.91
C ILE A 61 0.97 21.10 -12.39
N PRO A 62 0.28 20.02 -12.85
CA PRO A 62 -0.12 19.92 -14.26
C PRO A 62 -1.01 21.09 -14.70
N LYS A 63 -0.62 21.77 -15.79
CA LYS A 63 -1.31 22.97 -16.30
C LYS A 63 -2.78 22.76 -16.70
N ASN A 64 -3.16 21.52 -17.04
CA ASN A 64 -4.51 21.17 -17.51
C ASN A 64 -5.51 20.90 -16.36
N ILE A 65 -5.13 21.08 -15.10
CA ILE A 65 -5.99 20.89 -13.93
C ILE A 65 -6.51 22.25 -13.46
N ARG A 66 -7.81 22.52 -13.70
CA ARG A 66 -8.46 23.77 -13.27
C ARG A 66 -8.72 23.75 -11.75
N ASN A 67 -8.42 24.89 -11.08
CA ASN A 67 -8.59 25.03 -9.63
C ASN A 67 -8.05 23.79 -8.85
N PRO A 68 -6.74 23.49 -8.98
CA PRO A 68 -6.17 22.27 -8.42
C PRO A 68 -6.27 22.26 -6.90
N LYS A 69 -6.58 21.08 -6.34
CA LYS A 69 -6.50 20.79 -4.92
C LYS A 69 -5.46 19.70 -4.71
N ILE A 70 -4.64 19.88 -3.72
CA ILE A 70 -3.64 18.90 -3.31
C ILE A 70 -4.30 17.90 -2.36
N VAL A 71 -4.03 16.63 -2.57
CA VAL A 71 -4.40 15.53 -1.66
C VAL A 71 -3.11 14.82 -1.27
N ALA A 72 -2.90 14.65 0.01
CA ALA A 72 -1.73 13.97 0.54
C ALA A 72 -2.17 12.85 1.50
N CYS A 73 -1.44 11.76 1.50
CA CYS A 73 -1.62 10.65 2.44
C CYS A 73 -0.28 9.99 2.76
N THR A 74 -0.26 9.26 3.85
CA THR A 74 0.87 8.42 4.27
C THR A 74 0.34 7.07 4.73
N ASP A 75 1.08 6.02 4.42
CA ASP A 75 0.76 4.67 4.88
C ASP A 75 2.05 3.82 4.95
N GLY A 76 1.97 2.69 5.64
CA GLY A 76 3.03 1.68 5.72
C GLY A 76 2.56 0.34 5.16
N VAL A 77 3.49 -0.63 5.09
CA VAL A 77 3.15 -2.01 4.69
C VAL A 77 2.64 -2.82 5.89
N GLY A 78 2.99 -2.40 7.10
CA GLY A 78 2.64 -3.11 8.31
C GLY A 78 3.35 -4.48 8.42
N THR A 79 2.78 -5.37 9.22
CA THR A 79 3.46 -6.62 9.62
C THR A 79 3.59 -7.68 8.51
N LYS A 80 3.17 -7.40 7.28
CA LYS A 80 3.52 -8.19 6.08
C LYS A 80 5.02 -8.26 5.86
N ILE A 81 5.76 -7.21 6.27
CA ILE A 81 7.22 -7.16 6.20
C ILE A 81 7.89 -8.33 6.95
N GLU A 82 7.26 -8.84 8.02
CA GLU A 82 7.78 -9.99 8.76
C GLU A 82 7.71 -11.30 7.95
N ILE A 83 6.68 -11.46 7.14
CA ILE A 83 6.58 -12.58 6.18
C ILE A 83 7.66 -12.44 5.10
N ALA A 84 7.88 -11.21 4.60
CA ALA A 84 8.95 -10.93 3.64
C ALA A 84 10.35 -11.24 4.23
N ASN A 85 10.59 -10.88 5.49
CA ASN A 85 11.81 -11.20 6.23
C ASN A 85 12.01 -12.72 6.37
N LEU A 86 10.97 -13.44 6.78
CA LEU A 86 11.02 -14.90 6.97
C LEU A 86 11.28 -15.64 5.66
N LEU A 87 10.70 -15.17 4.56
CA LEU A 87 10.86 -15.76 3.24
C LEU A 87 12.04 -15.15 2.44
N LYS A 88 12.70 -14.11 2.95
CA LYS A 88 13.78 -13.34 2.29
C LYS A 88 13.40 -12.85 0.90
N LYS A 89 12.12 -12.43 0.72
CA LYS A 89 11.57 -11.90 -0.54
C LYS A 89 10.98 -10.51 -0.31
N PHE A 90 11.58 -9.49 -0.91
CA PHE A 90 11.27 -8.08 -0.63
C PHE A 90 10.76 -7.30 -1.85
N ASN A 91 10.74 -7.90 -3.02
CA ASN A 91 10.41 -7.22 -4.28
C ASN A 91 8.94 -6.80 -4.39
N THR A 92 8.03 -7.41 -3.62
CA THR A 92 6.60 -7.09 -3.66
C THR A 92 6.19 -6.06 -2.63
N ILE A 93 6.89 -5.97 -1.48
CA ILE A 93 6.51 -5.04 -0.40
C ILE A 93 6.70 -3.56 -0.79
N GLY A 94 7.61 -3.25 -1.72
CA GLY A 94 7.71 -1.90 -2.28
C GLY A 94 6.49 -1.54 -3.14
N ILE A 95 5.91 -2.52 -3.86
CA ILE A 95 4.65 -2.33 -4.59
C ILE A 95 3.51 -2.12 -3.58
N ASP A 96 3.47 -2.91 -2.50
CA ASP A 96 2.48 -2.76 -1.43
C ASP A 96 2.53 -1.34 -0.85
N LEU A 97 3.72 -0.82 -0.55
CA LEU A 97 3.90 0.51 0.01
C LEU A 97 3.28 1.61 -0.86
N VAL A 98 3.58 1.57 -2.17
CA VAL A 98 3.00 2.53 -3.11
C VAL A 98 1.49 2.35 -3.22
N ALA A 99 1.02 1.09 -3.36
CA ALA A 99 -0.39 0.77 -3.53
C ALA A 99 -1.25 1.26 -2.36
N MET A 100 -0.78 1.10 -1.12
CA MET A 100 -1.49 1.55 0.08
C MET A 100 -1.77 3.06 0.02
N SER A 101 -0.76 3.86 -0.37
CA SER A 101 -0.89 5.31 -0.45
C SER A 101 -1.68 5.77 -1.70
N VAL A 102 -1.34 5.29 -2.91
CA VAL A 102 -1.96 5.82 -4.14
C VAL A 102 -3.42 5.40 -4.30
N ASN A 103 -3.81 4.23 -3.75
CA ASN A 103 -5.22 3.82 -3.75
C ASN A 103 -6.08 4.72 -2.86
N ASP A 104 -5.52 5.31 -1.80
CA ASP A 104 -6.23 6.28 -0.96
C ASP A 104 -6.37 7.65 -1.65
N LEU A 105 -5.35 8.09 -2.40
CA LEU A 105 -5.46 9.33 -3.18
C LEU A 105 -6.64 9.30 -4.17
N ILE A 106 -6.81 8.19 -4.87
CA ILE A 106 -7.86 8.08 -5.90
C ILE A 106 -9.28 7.99 -5.32
N VAL A 107 -9.45 7.65 -4.04
CA VAL A 107 -10.76 7.73 -3.35
C VAL A 107 -11.27 9.17 -3.34
N GLN A 108 -10.38 10.16 -3.28
CA GLN A 108 -10.72 11.59 -3.39
C GLN A 108 -10.79 12.09 -4.84
N GLY A 109 -10.49 11.23 -5.81
CA GLY A 109 -10.38 11.61 -7.22
C GLY A 109 -9.03 12.19 -7.62
N ALA A 110 -8.04 12.14 -6.74
CA ALA A 110 -6.74 12.74 -6.98
C ALA A 110 -5.85 11.84 -7.85
N LYS A 111 -5.24 12.44 -8.88
CA LYS A 111 -4.20 11.82 -9.69
C LYS A 111 -2.89 11.85 -8.90
N PRO A 112 -2.25 10.70 -8.62
CA PRO A 112 -0.93 10.68 -8.00
C PRO A 112 0.08 11.49 -8.81
N LEU A 113 0.87 12.31 -8.15
CA LEU A 113 1.95 13.12 -8.76
C LEU A 113 3.31 12.63 -8.33
N LEU A 114 3.54 12.62 -7.02
CA LEU A 114 4.81 12.28 -6.44
C LEU A 114 4.68 11.31 -5.26
N PHE A 115 5.75 10.56 -5.04
CA PHE A 115 5.90 9.60 -3.96
C PHE A 115 7.26 9.80 -3.30
N LEU A 116 7.27 9.70 -1.97
CA LEU A 116 8.47 9.67 -1.14
C LEU A 116 8.41 8.42 -0.27
N ASP A 117 9.56 7.80 -0.02
CA ASP A 117 9.66 6.67 0.89
C ASP A 117 10.54 6.99 2.11
N TYR A 118 10.21 6.37 3.23
CA TYR A 118 11.06 6.33 4.41
C TYR A 118 11.35 4.88 4.76
N ILE A 119 12.62 4.49 4.74
CA ILE A 119 13.06 3.14 5.11
C ILE A 119 13.89 3.25 6.38
N SER A 120 13.41 2.69 7.47
CA SER A 120 14.10 2.62 8.76
C SER A 120 14.55 1.19 9.01
N ILE A 121 15.85 0.97 9.24
CA ILE A 121 16.44 -0.37 9.29
C ILE A 121 17.53 -0.47 10.35
N ASN A 122 17.63 -1.61 11.05
CA ASN A 122 18.71 -1.86 12.00
C ASN A 122 20.10 -1.70 11.37
N LYS A 123 20.33 -2.34 10.22
CA LYS A 123 21.61 -2.31 9.48
C LYS A 123 21.37 -2.34 7.99
N ILE A 124 22.04 -1.47 7.26
CA ILE A 124 21.95 -1.39 5.79
C ILE A 124 22.38 -2.70 5.16
N LYS A 125 21.45 -3.36 4.44
CA LYS A 125 21.67 -4.56 3.62
C LYS A 125 21.33 -4.23 2.18
N ILE A 126 22.33 -3.87 1.38
CA ILE A 126 22.18 -3.35 0.02
C ILE A 126 21.28 -4.24 -0.87
N LYS A 127 21.45 -5.58 -0.81
CA LYS A 127 20.61 -6.51 -1.60
C LYS A 127 19.12 -6.40 -1.23
N LYS A 128 18.79 -6.27 0.08
CA LYS A 128 17.43 -6.10 0.59
C LYS A 128 16.85 -4.76 0.11
N LEU A 129 17.55 -3.65 0.36
CA LEU A 129 17.13 -2.31 -0.02
C LEU A 129 16.93 -2.18 -1.54
N LYS A 130 17.85 -2.69 -2.35
CA LYS A 130 17.71 -2.74 -3.83
C LYS A 130 16.44 -3.46 -4.26
N SER A 131 16.05 -4.54 -3.57
CA SER A 131 14.83 -5.28 -3.87
C SER A 131 13.56 -4.48 -3.51
N ILE A 132 13.55 -3.79 -2.36
CA ILE A 132 12.44 -2.94 -1.92
C ILE A 132 12.25 -1.78 -2.90
N ILE A 133 13.32 -1.02 -3.19
CA ILE A 133 13.26 0.14 -4.10
C ILE A 133 12.80 -0.26 -5.51
N LYS A 134 13.25 -1.39 -6.05
CA LYS A 134 12.71 -1.91 -7.33
C LYS A 134 11.20 -2.10 -7.29
N GLY A 135 10.67 -2.58 -6.15
CA GLY A 135 9.24 -2.70 -5.92
C GLY A 135 8.54 -1.33 -5.88
N ILE A 136 9.11 -0.35 -5.17
CA ILE A 136 8.60 1.03 -5.10
C ILE A 136 8.55 1.65 -6.50
N ILE A 137 9.65 1.60 -7.25
CA ILE A 137 9.73 2.12 -8.62
C ILE A 137 8.67 1.44 -9.52
N ARG A 138 8.46 0.14 -9.36
CA ARG A 138 7.42 -0.58 -10.11
C ARG A 138 6.03 -0.07 -9.74
N GLY A 139 5.70 0.08 -8.46
CA GLY A 139 4.41 0.61 -8.00
C GLY A 139 4.18 2.04 -8.47
N CYS A 140 5.19 2.90 -8.41
CA CYS A 140 5.16 4.26 -8.94
C CYS A 140 4.87 4.28 -10.45
N ASN A 141 5.48 3.36 -11.21
CA ASN A 141 5.22 3.24 -12.64
C ASN A 141 3.80 2.80 -12.96
N GLU A 142 3.29 1.80 -12.22
CA GLU A 142 1.93 1.29 -12.39
C GLU A 142 0.87 2.35 -12.04
N SER A 143 1.18 3.26 -11.11
CA SER A 143 0.29 4.35 -10.69
C SER A 143 0.51 5.69 -11.41
N ASN A 144 1.45 5.76 -12.37
CA ASN A 144 1.89 7.00 -13.02
C ASN A 144 2.30 8.10 -12.02
N CYS A 145 2.87 7.69 -10.89
CA CYS A 145 3.40 8.52 -9.83
C CYS A 145 4.93 8.62 -9.97
N GLU A 146 5.52 9.76 -9.64
CA GLU A 146 6.97 9.94 -9.70
C GLU A 146 7.59 9.68 -8.32
N LEU A 147 8.59 8.78 -8.23
CA LEU A 147 9.42 8.66 -7.05
C LEU A 147 10.41 9.82 -7.05
N VAL A 148 10.24 10.79 -6.17
CA VAL A 148 10.97 12.06 -6.21
C VAL A 148 12.03 12.16 -5.11
N GLY A 149 12.04 11.28 -4.14
CA GLY A 149 12.99 11.26 -3.03
C GLY A 149 12.59 10.25 -1.98
N GLY A 150 13.26 10.30 -0.86
CA GLY A 150 13.02 9.46 0.30
C GLY A 150 14.19 9.53 1.27
N GLU A 151 14.10 8.76 2.35
CA GLU A 151 15.12 8.67 3.38
C GLU A 151 15.38 7.20 3.73
N THR A 152 16.63 6.87 3.97
CA THR A 152 17.02 5.56 4.48
C THR A 152 17.84 5.73 5.75
N ALA A 153 17.21 5.48 6.89
CA ALA A 153 17.81 5.63 8.20
C ALA A 153 18.35 4.29 8.74
N GLU A 154 19.66 4.22 8.98
CA GLU A 154 20.27 3.12 9.71
C GLU A 154 20.20 3.41 11.21
N MET A 155 19.43 2.60 11.96
CA MET A 155 19.08 2.88 13.35
C MET A 155 19.47 1.68 14.26
N PRO A 156 20.77 1.51 14.52
CA PRO A 156 21.25 0.47 15.44
C PRO A 156 20.75 0.76 16.86
N GLY A 157 20.25 -0.27 17.55
CA GLY A 157 19.67 -0.14 18.89
C GLY A 157 18.18 0.17 18.94
N THR A 158 17.60 0.82 17.91
CA THR A 158 16.15 1.03 17.78
C THR A 158 15.45 -0.22 17.23
N TYR A 159 16.06 -0.84 16.23
CA TYR A 159 15.55 -2.09 15.65
C TYR A 159 16.44 -3.27 16.01
N GLU A 160 15.81 -4.40 16.33
CA GLU A 160 16.50 -5.68 16.44
C GLU A 160 17.16 -6.09 15.11
N LYS A 161 18.07 -7.05 15.19
CA LYS A 161 18.76 -7.60 14.02
C LYS A 161 17.77 -8.01 12.92
N ASP A 162 18.04 -7.54 11.68
CA ASP A 162 17.25 -7.77 10.48
C ASP A 162 15.86 -7.11 10.44
N LYS A 163 15.44 -6.43 11.52
CA LYS A 163 14.19 -5.68 11.54
C LYS A 163 14.30 -4.35 10.78
N PHE A 164 13.19 -3.93 10.23
CA PHE A 164 13.05 -2.67 9.51
C PHE A 164 11.58 -2.31 9.41
N ASP A 165 11.32 -1.05 9.10
CA ASP A 165 9.99 -0.56 8.74
C ASP A 165 10.08 0.30 7.48
N ILE A 166 8.96 0.45 6.77
CA ILE A 166 8.86 1.29 5.58
C ILE A 166 7.54 2.05 5.59
N ALA A 167 7.64 3.34 5.32
CA ALA A 167 6.50 4.23 5.16
C ALA A 167 6.56 4.94 3.80
N GLY A 168 5.40 5.22 3.23
CA GLY A 168 5.23 5.93 1.97
C GLY A 168 4.41 7.20 2.16
N PHE A 169 4.78 8.25 1.43
CA PHE A 169 4.09 9.51 1.38
C PHE A 169 3.73 9.79 -0.06
N ALA A 170 2.45 9.90 -0.34
CA ALA A 170 1.98 10.19 -1.68
C ALA A 170 1.26 11.54 -1.73
N VAL A 171 1.54 12.32 -2.75
CA VAL A 171 0.86 13.56 -3.04
C VAL A 171 0.23 13.47 -4.42
N GLY A 172 -1.03 13.83 -4.50
CA GLY A 172 -1.80 13.87 -5.72
C GLY A 172 -2.49 15.21 -5.91
N VAL A 173 -3.06 15.41 -7.08
CA VAL A 173 -3.81 16.61 -7.43
C VAL A 173 -5.14 16.24 -8.06
N VAL A 174 -6.16 17.01 -7.74
CA VAL A 174 -7.52 16.87 -8.30
C VAL A 174 -8.09 18.24 -8.66
N SER A 175 -8.81 18.32 -9.75
CA SER A 175 -9.61 19.51 -10.10
C SER A 175 -10.78 19.62 -9.11
N LYS A 176 -11.09 20.83 -8.59
CA LYS A 176 -12.17 21.05 -7.62
C LYS A 176 -13.49 20.37 -8.01
N ASN A 177 -13.84 20.40 -9.30
CA ASN A 177 -15.08 19.82 -9.81
C ASN A 177 -15.03 18.28 -9.99
N LYS A 178 -13.85 17.66 -9.91
CA LYS A 178 -13.64 16.20 -10.00
C LYS A 178 -13.53 15.51 -8.66
N ILE A 179 -13.47 16.27 -7.55
CA ILE A 179 -13.47 15.69 -6.21
C ILE A 179 -14.70 14.80 -6.05
N LEU A 180 -14.48 13.57 -5.60
CA LEU A 180 -15.56 12.65 -5.27
C LEU A 180 -16.20 13.07 -3.94
N ASN A 181 -17.29 13.82 -4.06
CA ASN A 181 -18.05 14.31 -2.91
C ASN A 181 -19.18 13.33 -2.57
N LYS A 182 -19.40 13.11 -1.28
CA LYS A 182 -20.51 12.28 -0.74
C LYS A 182 -21.87 12.66 -1.34
N ASN A 183 -22.12 13.94 -1.63
CA ASN A 183 -23.39 14.45 -2.19
C ASN A 183 -23.73 13.93 -3.59
N LYS A 184 -22.75 13.34 -4.30
CA LYS A 184 -22.99 12.68 -5.60
C LYS A 184 -23.66 11.33 -5.47
N ILE A 185 -23.58 10.70 -4.29
CA ILE A 185 -24.16 9.39 -4.02
C ILE A 185 -25.66 9.56 -3.74
N LYS A 186 -26.48 8.77 -4.44
CA LYS A 186 -27.94 8.84 -4.36
C LYS A 186 -28.56 7.53 -3.94
N LYS A 187 -29.78 7.59 -3.41
CA LYS A 187 -30.63 6.41 -3.21
C LYS A 187 -30.72 5.65 -4.52
N ASN A 188 -30.69 4.33 -4.46
CA ASN A 188 -30.70 3.38 -5.58
C ASN A 188 -29.40 3.27 -6.38
N ASP A 189 -28.33 4.01 -6.04
CA ASP A 189 -27.01 3.71 -6.59
C ASP A 189 -26.60 2.27 -6.23
N LEU A 190 -25.91 1.60 -7.16
CA LEU A 190 -25.38 0.27 -6.93
C LEU A 190 -24.02 0.34 -6.24
N VAL A 191 -23.75 -0.63 -5.39
CA VAL A 191 -22.41 -0.86 -4.82
C VAL A 191 -21.77 -2.03 -5.55
N LEU A 192 -20.64 -1.77 -6.22
CA LEU A 192 -19.86 -2.79 -6.91
C LEU A 192 -18.61 -3.12 -6.13
N ALA A 193 -18.24 -4.40 -6.10
CA ALA A 193 -16.94 -4.86 -5.63
C ALA A 193 -15.99 -5.03 -6.81
N ILE A 194 -14.76 -4.56 -6.67
CA ILE A 194 -13.63 -4.91 -7.54
C ILE A 194 -12.78 -5.93 -6.78
N PRO A 195 -12.44 -7.08 -7.40
CA PRO A 195 -11.65 -8.11 -6.73
C PRO A 195 -10.31 -7.59 -6.20
N SER A 196 -9.89 -8.09 -5.04
CA SER A 196 -8.53 -7.91 -4.54
C SER A 196 -7.56 -8.89 -5.21
N SER A 197 -6.26 -8.61 -5.18
CA SER A 197 -5.24 -9.60 -5.56
C SER A 197 -5.11 -10.73 -4.52
N GLY A 198 -5.48 -10.45 -3.28
CA GLY A 198 -5.38 -11.33 -2.11
C GLY A 198 -5.61 -10.52 -0.84
N LEU A 199 -4.83 -10.80 0.20
CA LEU A 199 -4.90 -10.10 1.49
C LEU A 199 -4.58 -8.60 1.39
N HIS A 200 -3.89 -8.18 0.34
CA HIS A 200 -3.23 -6.88 0.24
C HIS A 200 -2.16 -6.72 1.33
N SER A 201 -2.23 -5.67 2.16
CA SER A 201 -1.28 -5.45 3.26
C SER A 201 -1.96 -5.38 4.62
N ASN A 202 -3.22 -5.82 4.73
CA ASN A 202 -3.99 -5.72 5.98
C ASN A 202 -4.17 -7.08 6.66
N GLY A 203 -4.30 -7.07 7.99
CA GLY A 203 -4.59 -8.26 8.79
C GLY A 203 -3.40 -9.20 9.01
N TYR A 204 -2.18 -8.82 8.65
CA TYR A 204 -1.00 -9.71 8.75
C TYR A 204 -0.59 -10.05 10.18
N SER A 205 -0.91 -9.24 11.16
CA SER A 205 -0.70 -9.60 12.58
C SER A 205 -1.52 -10.84 12.95
N LEU A 206 -2.79 -10.88 12.54
CA LEU A 206 -3.66 -12.06 12.76
C LEU A 206 -3.19 -13.27 11.94
N VAL A 207 -2.82 -13.07 10.68
CA VAL A 207 -2.24 -14.14 9.84
C VAL A 207 -1.02 -14.77 10.50
N ARG A 208 -0.08 -13.95 10.99
CA ARG A 208 1.13 -14.41 11.69
C ARG A 208 0.80 -15.12 13.00
N TYR A 209 -0.17 -14.60 13.74
CA TYR A 209 -0.65 -15.24 14.96
C TYR A 209 -1.16 -16.66 14.69
N VAL A 210 -2.01 -16.83 13.67
CA VAL A 210 -2.51 -18.16 13.25
C VAL A 210 -1.38 -19.08 12.82
N ILE A 211 -0.45 -18.61 12.00
CA ILE A 211 0.71 -19.37 11.53
C ILE A 211 1.54 -19.88 12.72
N ASN A 212 1.84 -18.99 13.65
CA ASN A 212 2.66 -19.34 14.84
C ASN A 212 1.93 -20.29 15.78
N HIS A 213 0.67 -20.00 16.11
CA HIS A 213 -0.15 -20.82 17.02
C HIS A 213 -0.36 -22.24 16.47
N LYS A 214 -0.62 -22.35 15.16
CA LYS A 214 -0.79 -23.65 14.48
C LYS A 214 0.54 -24.29 14.06
N LYS A 215 1.70 -23.70 14.39
CA LYS A 215 3.04 -24.16 14.02
C LYS A 215 3.20 -24.45 12.51
N ILE A 216 2.56 -23.62 11.65
CA ILE A 216 2.53 -23.83 10.20
C ILE A 216 3.87 -23.41 9.59
N ASN A 217 4.54 -24.34 8.92
CA ASN A 217 5.79 -24.04 8.21
C ASN A 217 5.49 -23.47 6.81
N ILE A 218 5.44 -22.12 6.72
CA ILE A 218 5.16 -21.44 5.44
C ILE A 218 6.27 -21.66 4.39
N LYS A 219 7.52 -21.97 4.80
CA LYS A 219 8.60 -22.25 3.86
C LYS A 219 8.38 -23.54 3.08
N LYS A 220 7.63 -24.50 3.64
CA LYS A 220 7.27 -25.76 2.97
C LYS A 220 6.03 -25.63 2.06
N SER A 221 5.17 -24.60 2.26
CA SER A 221 3.94 -24.41 1.47
C SER A 221 4.16 -23.50 0.28
N LYS A 222 4.11 -24.06 -0.95
CA LYS A 222 4.14 -23.31 -2.21
C LYS A 222 2.98 -22.29 -2.29
N PHE A 223 1.78 -22.72 -1.87
CA PHE A 223 0.59 -21.88 -1.81
C PHE A 223 0.78 -20.66 -0.89
N LEU A 224 1.16 -20.86 0.39
CA LEU A 224 1.31 -19.77 1.34
C LEU A 224 2.44 -18.80 0.95
N LYS A 225 3.57 -19.31 0.44
CA LYS A 225 4.65 -18.45 -0.07
C LYS A 225 4.18 -17.52 -1.20
N SER A 226 3.30 -18.00 -2.06
CA SER A 226 2.74 -17.20 -3.14
C SER A 226 1.70 -16.21 -2.63
N GLU A 227 0.70 -16.67 -1.88
CA GLU A 227 -0.45 -15.85 -1.47
C GLU A 227 -0.07 -14.77 -0.44
N LEU A 228 0.82 -15.09 0.53
CA LEU A 228 1.21 -14.15 1.58
C LEU A 228 2.12 -13.01 1.08
N LEU A 229 2.78 -13.17 -0.05
CA LEU A 229 3.61 -12.11 -0.65
C LEU A 229 3.02 -11.54 -1.94
N LYS A 230 1.78 -11.91 -2.28
CA LYS A 230 1.09 -11.31 -3.43
C LYS A 230 0.93 -9.81 -3.20
N PRO A 231 1.37 -8.95 -4.16
CA PRO A 231 1.32 -7.51 -3.96
C PRO A 231 -0.12 -7.00 -3.97
N THR A 232 -0.35 -5.91 -3.27
CA THR A 232 -1.59 -5.14 -3.31
C THR A 232 -1.86 -4.64 -4.72
N LYS A 233 -3.09 -4.81 -5.22
CA LYS A 233 -3.50 -4.30 -6.53
C LYS A 233 -3.54 -2.77 -6.49
N ILE A 234 -2.94 -2.13 -7.48
CA ILE A 234 -3.05 -0.69 -7.75
C ILE A 234 -4.23 -0.48 -8.69
N TYR A 235 -5.22 0.33 -8.26
CA TYR A 235 -6.46 0.59 -9.00
C TYR A 235 -6.46 1.94 -9.73
N VAL A 236 -5.36 2.68 -9.69
CA VAL A 236 -5.25 4.08 -10.11
C VAL A 236 -5.76 4.31 -11.54
N ASN A 237 -5.29 3.53 -12.50
CA ASN A 237 -5.56 3.78 -13.90
C ASN A 237 -7.04 3.57 -14.26
N GLU A 238 -7.64 2.52 -13.74
CA GLU A 238 -9.04 2.19 -13.98
C GLU A 238 -9.96 3.23 -13.32
N ILE A 239 -9.72 3.53 -12.03
CA ILE A 239 -10.57 4.43 -11.25
C ILE A 239 -10.52 5.88 -11.77
N LEU A 240 -9.33 6.40 -12.08
CA LEU A 240 -9.22 7.76 -12.63
C LEU A 240 -9.93 7.90 -13.98
N LYS A 241 -9.86 6.89 -14.85
CA LYS A 241 -10.63 6.90 -16.12
C LYS A 241 -12.14 6.96 -15.87
N LEU A 242 -12.65 6.25 -14.85
CA LEU A 242 -14.08 6.31 -14.51
C LEU A 242 -14.48 7.67 -13.95
N ILE A 243 -13.62 8.30 -13.14
CA ILE A 243 -13.84 9.64 -12.59
C ILE A 243 -13.84 10.68 -13.71
N ASP A 244 -12.87 10.61 -14.62
CA ASP A 244 -12.77 11.54 -15.75
C ASP A 244 -14.03 11.51 -16.63
N LYS A 245 -14.61 10.33 -16.78
CA LYS A 245 -15.86 10.12 -17.56
C LYS A 245 -17.15 10.32 -16.74
N ASN A 246 -17.06 10.71 -15.45
CA ASN A 246 -18.19 10.88 -14.52
C ASN A 246 -19.06 9.60 -14.41
N LEU A 247 -18.46 8.41 -14.44
CA LEU A 247 -19.18 7.14 -14.40
C LEU A 247 -19.45 6.64 -12.98
N ILE A 248 -18.78 7.20 -11.96
CA ILE A 248 -18.93 6.81 -10.56
C ILE A 248 -19.38 7.98 -9.71
N SER A 249 -20.22 7.69 -8.70
CA SER A 249 -20.70 8.66 -7.70
C SER A 249 -19.78 8.72 -6.47
N GLY A 250 -19.09 7.63 -6.18
CA GLY A 250 -18.14 7.51 -5.06
C GLY A 250 -17.38 6.20 -5.14
N CYS A 251 -16.34 6.07 -4.32
CA CYS A 251 -15.58 4.82 -4.21
C CYS A 251 -14.88 4.71 -2.86
N ALA A 252 -14.44 3.50 -2.50
CA ALA A 252 -13.74 3.22 -1.26
C ALA A 252 -12.63 2.18 -1.48
N ASN A 253 -11.43 2.45 -0.98
CA ASN A 253 -10.35 1.46 -0.87
C ASN A 253 -10.66 0.55 0.33
N ILE A 254 -10.63 -0.77 0.15
CA ILE A 254 -10.98 -1.72 1.21
C ILE A 254 -9.71 -2.22 1.90
N THR A 255 -9.47 -1.66 3.07
CA THR A 255 -8.31 -1.90 3.92
C THR A 255 -8.72 -2.51 5.27
N GLY A 256 -7.98 -2.27 6.34
CA GLY A 256 -8.38 -2.64 7.70
C GLY A 256 -9.76 -2.09 8.06
N GLY A 257 -10.56 -2.85 8.81
CA GLY A 257 -11.97 -2.56 9.05
C GLY A 257 -12.91 -3.16 7.99
N GLY A 258 -12.38 -3.78 6.93
CA GLY A 258 -13.14 -4.48 5.89
C GLY A 258 -14.09 -3.57 5.12
N ILE A 259 -15.11 -4.19 4.51
CA ILE A 259 -16.08 -3.47 3.67
C ILE A 259 -16.87 -2.43 4.48
N SER A 260 -17.27 -2.79 5.70
CA SER A 260 -18.16 -1.97 6.52
C SER A 260 -17.55 -0.60 6.85
N ASP A 261 -16.36 -0.60 7.47
CA ASP A 261 -15.75 0.63 7.96
C ASP A 261 -15.29 1.55 6.82
N ASN A 262 -14.81 0.96 5.72
CA ASN A 262 -14.32 1.75 4.60
C ASN A 262 -15.46 2.34 3.76
N LEU A 263 -16.54 1.61 3.48
CA LEU A 263 -17.70 2.16 2.79
C LEU A 263 -18.40 3.26 3.61
N LYS A 264 -18.50 3.10 4.94
CA LYS A 264 -19.12 4.11 5.82
C LYS A 264 -18.49 5.50 5.67
N ARG A 265 -17.17 5.57 5.40
CA ARG A 265 -16.45 6.85 5.27
C ARG A 265 -16.95 7.71 4.11
N VAL A 266 -17.46 7.08 3.04
CA VAL A 266 -17.84 7.77 1.81
C VAL A 266 -19.35 7.96 1.64
N ILE A 267 -20.18 7.29 2.45
CA ILE A 267 -21.64 7.37 2.36
C ILE A 267 -22.17 8.63 3.09
N PRO A 268 -23.16 9.37 2.53
CA PRO A 268 -23.82 10.49 3.19
C PRO A 268 -24.56 10.07 4.47
N ASN A 269 -24.83 11.04 5.37
CA ASN A 269 -25.44 10.77 6.67
C ASN A 269 -26.89 10.25 6.61
N ASN A 270 -27.62 10.60 5.55
CA ASN A 270 -29.02 10.21 5.31
C ASN A 270 -29.17 8.97 4.43
N LEU A 271 -28.07 8.28 4.11
CA LEU A 271 -28.04 7.07 3.29
C LEU A 271 -27.28 5.95 3.98
N PHE A 272 -27.54 4.70 3.58
CA PHE A 272 -26.74 3.55 4.00
C PHE A 272 -26.49 2.57 2.83
N ALA A 273 -25.41 1.81 2.91
CA ALA A 273 -25.16 0.71 1.99
C ALA A 273 -25.77 -0.58 2.53
N ASN A 274 -26.57 -1.23 1.72
CA ASN A 274 -27.13 -2.56 1.98
C ASN A 274 -26.34 -3.57 1.15
N ILE A 275 -25.49 -4.35 1.80
CA ILE A 275 -24.53 -5.27 1.16
C ILE A 275 -25.00 -6.71 1.37
N ASP A 276 -25.01 -7.47 0.29
CA ASP A 276 -25.31 -8.90 0.26
C ASP A 276 -23.98 -9.69 0.24
N LEU A 277 -23.64 -10.28 1.39
CA LEU A 277 -22.41 -11.04 1.57
C LEU A 277 -22.36 -12.32 0.73
N SER A 278 -23.49 -12.87 0.34
CA SER A 278 -23.54 -14.08 -0.50
C SER A 278 -22.97 -13.86 -1.89
N LYS A 279 -22.93 -12.60 -2.34
CA LYS A 279 -22.35 -12.18 -3.64
C LYS A 279 -20.85 -11.98 -3.62
N ILE A 280 -20.22 -12.01 -2.45
CA ILE A 280 -18.78 -11.80 -2.34
C ILE A 280 -18.00 -12.98 -2.91
N LYS A 281 -17.17 -12.70 -3.92
CA LYS A 281 -16.29 -13.68 -4.57
C LYS A 281 -14.97 -13.76 -3.81
N THR A 282 -14.88 -14.65 -2.84
CA THR A 282 -13.68 -14.80 -2.01
C THR A 282 -12.57 -15.58 -2.72
N LYS A 283 -11.31 -15.41 -2.28
CA LYS A 283 -10.13 -16.10 -2.81
C LYS A 283 -9.65 -17.22 -1.88
N LYS A 284 -8.85 -18.15 -2.43
CA LYS A 284 -8.33 -19.33 -1.70
C LYS A 284 -7.65 -18.99 -0.38
N ILE A 285 -6.95 -17.85 -0.27
CA ILE A 285 -6.28 -17.44 0.97
C ILE A 285 -7.27 -17.14 2.11
N PHE A 286 -8.42 -16.55 1.82
CA PHE A 286 -9.46 -16.30 2.83
C PHE A 286 -10.13 -17.60 3.29
N ARG A 287 -10.36 -18.55 2.36
CA ARG A 287 -10.83 -19.91 2.71
C ARG A 287 -9.84 -20.61 3.62
N TRP A 288 -8.53 -20.47 3.34
CA TRP A 288 -7.48 -21.02 4.18
C TRP A 288 -7.53 -20.42 5.59
N LEU A 289 -7.65 -19.11 5.73
CA LEU A 289 -7.79 -18.42 7.02
C LEU A 289 -9.04 -18.94 7.77
N LYS A 290 -10.15 -19.07 7.08
CA LYS A 290 -11.40 -19.58 7.64
C LYS A 290 -11.25 -21.00 8.16
N LYS A 291 -10.62 -21.90 7.39
CA LYS A 291 -10.31 -23.28 7.80
C LYS A 291 -9.40 -23.36 9.03
N ASN A 292 -8.58 -22.34 9.24
CA ASN A 292 -7.66 -22.26 10.38
C ASN A 292 -8.29 -21.62 11.64
N GLY A 293 -9.62 -21.40 11.64
CA GLY A 293 -10.37 -21.08 12.86
C GLY A 293 -10.72 -19.60 13.06
N ILE A 294 -10.50 -18.73 12.07
CA ILE A 294 -10.92 -17.32 12.20
C ILE A 294 -12.44 -17.25 12.03
N SER A 295 -13.14 -16.61 12.99
CA SER A 295 -14.60 -16.45 12.96
C SER A 295 -15.07 -15.58 11.79
N ASN A 296 -16.35 -15.67 11.38
CA ASN A 296 -16.91 -14.83 10.32
C ASN A 296 -16.79 -13.33 10.65
N ASN A 297 -17.10 -12.95 11.88
CA ASN A 297 -17.05 -11.57 12.33
C ASN A 297 -15.62 -11.02 12.23
N GLU A 298 -14.61 -11.79 12.66
CA GLU A 298 -13.23 -11.38 12.59
C GLU A 298 -12.73 -11.32 11.14
N MET A 299 -13.15 -12.24 10.27
CA MET A 299 -12.85 -12.18 8.84
C MET A 299 -13.37 -10.88 8.22
N LEU A 300 -14.62 -10.50 8.48
CA LEU A 300 -15.24 -9.29 7.93
C LEU A 300 -14.67 -8.00 8.51
N ARG A 301 -14.20 -8.02 9.75
CA ARG A 301 -13.62 -6.86 10.43
C ARG A 301 -12.16 -6.63 10.04
N THR A 302 -11.39 -7.68 9.82
CA THR A 302 -9.93 -7.59 9.65
C THR A 302 -9.52 -7.57 8.18
N PHE A 303 -10.24 -8.29 7.30
CA PHE A 303 -9.80 -8.55 5.94
C PHE A 303 -10.75 -7.96 4.89
N ASN A 304 -10.22 -7.76 3.69
CA ASN A 304 -11.00 -7.35 2.53
C ASN A 304 -11.89 -8.49 1.96
N CYS A 305 -11.73 -9.73 2.39
CA CYS A 305 -12.48 -10.94 2.01
C CYS A 305 -12.58 -11.20 0.50
N GLY A 306 -11.69 -10.61 -0.30
CA GLY A 306 -11.67 -10.71 -1.77
C GLY A 306 -12.13 -9.45 -2.49
N VAL A 307 -12.57 -8.43 -1.77
CA VAL A 307 -13.00 -7.13 -2.30
C VAL A 307 -11.92 -6.10 -2.02
N GLY A 308 -11.14 -5.71 -3.03
CA GLY A 308 -10.05 -4.75 -2.82
C GLY A 308 -10.48 -3.29 -2.95
N PHE A 309 -11.54 -3.04 -3.71
CA PHE A 309 -12.06 -1.69 -3.92
C PHE A 309 -13.57 -1.74 -4.13
N CYS A 310 -14.30 -0.72 -3.70
CA CYS A 310 -15.74 -0.58 -3.97
C CYS A 310 -16.02 0.65 -4.82
N LEU A 311 -16.97 0.52 -5.77
CA LEU A 311 -17.53 1.63 -6.51
C LEU A 311 -18.99 1.85 -6.13
N ILE A 312 -19.41 3.10 -6.07
CA ILE A 312 -20.82 3.49 -5.96
C ILE A 312 -21.20 4.18 -7.27
N ILE A 313 -22.21 3.66 -7.95
CA ILE A 313 -22.53 4.06 -9.32
C ILE A 313 -24.02 4.21 -9.55
N ASN A 314 -24.40 5.09 -10.48
CA ASN A 314 -25.74 5.05 -11.05
C ASN A 314 -25.95 3.73 -11.83
N PRO A 315 -27.08 3.01 -11.68
CA PRO A 315 -27.34 1.74 -12.39
C PRO A 315 -27.14 1.80 -13.90
N LYS A 316 -27.43 2.95 -14.51
CA LYS A 316 -27.27 3.18 -15.97
C LYS A 316 -25.83 3.03 -16.47
N ASN A 317 -24.86 3.18 -15.57
CA ASN A 317 -23.43 3.12 -15.90
C ASN A 317 -22.85 1.71 -15.82
N LEU A 318 -23.58 0.72 -15.29
CA LEU A 318 -23.06 -0.62 -14.99
C LEU A 318 -22.37 -1.29 -16.21
N LYS A 319 -23.06 -1.33 -17.36
CA LYS A 319 -22.51 -1.94 -18.59
C LYS A 319 -21.24 -1.23 -19.09
N LYS A 320 -21.19 0.12 -18.97
CA LYS A 320 -20.03 0.91 -19.42
C LYS A 320 -18.81 0.66 -18.57
N ILE A 321 -18.96 0.52 -17.25
CA ILE A 321 -17.86 0.41 -16.28
C ILE A 321 -17.08 -0.89 -16.46
N THR A 322 -17.76 -2.01 -16.69
CA THR A 322 -17.12 -3.32 -16.77
C THR A 322 -16.05 -3.41 -17.85
N ASN A 323 -16.13 -2.60 -18.91
CA ASN A 323 -15.17 -2.59 -20.01
C ASN A 323 -13.82 -1.92 -19.69
N TYR A 324 -13.70 -1.26 -18.54
CA TYR A 324 -12.45 -0.64 -18.09
C TYR A 324 -11.53 -1.57 -17.31
N PHE A 325 -11.98 -2.80 -17.04
CA PHE A 325 -11.27 -3.74 -16.20
C PHE A 325 -10.94 -5.03 -16.95
N SER A 326 -9.77 -5.62 -16.65
CA SER A 326 -9.45 -6.98 -17.06
C SER A 326 -10.39 -7.99 -16.42
N ASN A 327 -10.50 -9.18 -16.98
CA ASN A 327 -11.41 -10.24 -16.49
C ASN A 327 -11.19 -10.58 -15.01
N ASP A 328 -9.95 -10.61 -14.54
CA ASP A 328 -9.60 -10.94 -13.15
C ASP A 328 -10.07 -9.88 -12.14
N TYR A 329 -10.27 -8.63 -12.60
CA TYR A 329 -10.65 -7.49 -11.77
C TYR A 329 -11.99 -6.87 -12.19
N LYS A 330 -12.79 -7.57 -12.97
CA LYS A 330 -14.09 -7.10 -13.43
C LYS A 330 -15.03 -6.83 -12.26
N PRO A 331 -15.58 -5.60 -12.14
CA PRO A 331 -16.50 -5.27 -11.06
C PRO A 331 -17.80 -6.08 -11.14
N TYR A 332 -18.37 -6.35 -9.97
CA TYR A 332 -19.65 -7.04 -9.84
C TYR A 332 -20.50 -6.43 -8.73
N VAL A 333 -21.81 -6.47 -8.84
CA VAL A 333 -22.76 -5.87 -7.89
C VAL A 333 -22.80 -6.69 -6.59
N ILE A 334 -22.61 -6.01 -5.45
CA ILE A 334 -22.71 -6.62 -4.11
C ILE A 334 -23.78 -5.96 -3.25
N GLY A 335 -24.37 -4.84 -3.68
CA GLY A 335 -25.34 -4.15 -2.85
C GLY A 335 -25.91 -2.90 -3.52
N LYS A 336 -26.64 -2.13 -2.72
CA LYS A 336 -27.38 -0.93 -3.14
C LYS A 336 -27.38 0.12 -2.03
N ILE A 337 -27.43 1.38 -2.42
CA ILE A 337 -27.59 2.52 -1.50
C ILE A 337 -29.07 2.76 -1.24
N LEU A 338 -29.45 2.85 0.04
CA LEU A 338 -30.82 3.04 0.50
C LEU A 338 -30.90 4.26 1.43
N SER A 339 -32.13 4.79 1.64
CA SER A 339 -32.38 5.87 2.59
C SER A 339 -32.29 5.36 4.02
N GLY A 340 -31.67 6.13 4.91
CA GLY A 340 -31.51 5.81 6.33
C GLY A 340 -30.27 6.45 6.94
N LYS A 341 -29.98 6.17 8.20
CA LYS A 341 -28.79 6.70 8.88
C LYS A 341 -27.51 6.12 8.26
N ASN A 342 -26.43 6.92 8.19
CA ASN A 342 -25.11 6.52 7.69
C ASN A 342 -24.59 5.24 8.37
N LYS A 343 -24.66 4.13 7.66
CA LYS A 343 -24.13 2.84 8.09
C LYS A 343 -23.94 1.90 6.91
N VAL A 344 -23.31 0.77 7.15
CA VAL A 344 -23.28 -0.35 6.23
C VAL A 344 -23.99 -1.53 6.88
N LYS A 345 -25.04 -2.00 6.24
CA LYS A 345 -25.78 -3.20 6.67
C LYS A 345 -25.27 -4.38 5.85
N LEU A 346 -24.74 -5.38 6.53
CA LEU A 346 -24.27 -6.62 5.92
C LEU A 346 -25.36 -7.70 6.11
N ASN A 347 -25.84 -8.30 5.02
CA ASN A 347 -26.86 -9.34 5.04
C ASN A 347 -26.31 -10.64 4.45
N GLY A 348 -26.85 -11.78 4.92
CA GLY A 348 -26.39 -13.09 4.49
C GLY A 348 -24.99 -13.43 5.02
N SER A 349 -24.34 -14.36 4.37
CA SER A 349 -23.00 -14.83 4.72
C SER A 349 -22.15 -15.04 3.47
N ILE A 350 -20.83 -14.90 3.62
CA ILE A 350 -19.90 -15.27 2.55
C ILE A 350 -19.86 -16.79 2.42
N ASN A 351 -20.01 -17.28 1.20
CA ASN A 351 -19.70 -18.68 0.90
C ASN A 351 -18.18 -18.85 0.85
N TRP A 352 -17.63 -19.46 1.88
CA TRP A 352 -16.18 -19.68 2.01
C TRP A 352 -15.68 -20.93 1.27
N PHE A 353 -16.56 -21.85 0.90
CA PHE A 353 -16.23 -23.17 0.37
C PHE A 353 -16.93 -23.49 -0.93
#